data_c712ed2340ce7e24a423ab4e8774a443
#
_entry.id   c712ed2340ce7e24a423ab4e8774a443
#
_cell.length_a   1.000
_cell.length_b   1.000
_cell.length_c   1.000
_cell.angle_alpha   90.00
_cell.angle_beta   90.00
_cell.angle_gamma   90.00
#
_symmetry.space_group_name_H-M   'P 1'
#
loop_
_entity.id
_entity.type
_entity.pdbx_description
1 polymer ?
#
loop_
_entity_poly.entity_id
_entity_poly.type
_entity_poly.pdbx_seq_one_letter_code
_entity_poly.pdbx_strand_id
1 'polypeptide(L)'
;MDNLITSIFNDFNELEDFNFKLQEKYAKMEAEEVIFEEYQVEDADIVLVSFGISSRIARSAVDKSREKGIKVGLLRPITLSPFPVDRIKELSDKGVSFISVEMSNGQLLADVQFAALKKEDTYLVNRMGGNLIELKQILAKIYEIAGYEDEDIDLSKRSEEKASPNIID
;
A
#
# COMPACT_ATOMS: atom_id res chain seq x y z
N MET A 1 15.41 -39.65 4.12
CA MET A 1 14.62 -38.61 4.80
C MET A 1 15.09 -37.22 4.27
N ASP A 2 15.10 -37.08 2.95
CA ASP A 2 15.82 -35.95 2.32
C ASP A 2 14.99 -34.64 2.22
N ASN A 3 13.74 -34.65 2.70
CA ASN A 3 12.83 -33.49 2.62
C ASN A 3 12.31 -33.00 3.99
N LEU A 4 12.95 -33.39 5.08
CA LEU A 4 12.59 -32.86 6.39
C LEU A 4 13.11 -31.44 6.55
N ILE A 5 12.20 -30.48 6.62
CA ILE A 5 12.51 -29.10 6.98
C ILE A 5 12.15 -28.94 8.46
N THR A 6 13.12 -28.54 9.27
CA THR A 6 12.92 -28.26 10.69
C THR A 6 13.48 -26.88 11.03
N SER A 7 12.84 -26.21 11.98
CA SER A 7 13.33 -24.96 12.58
C SER A 7 13.96 -25.20 13.96
N ILE A 8 14.12 -26.48 14.36
CA ILE A 8 14.67 -26.83 15.67
C ILE A 8 16.15 -27.19 15.50
N PHE A 9 16.99 -26.40 16.12
CA PHE A 9 18.44 -26.58 16.19
C PHE A 9 18.86 -26.71 17.65
N ASN A 10 19.70 -27.68 17.98
CA ASN A 10 20.24 -27.85 19.31
C ASN A 10 21.57 -27.11 19.51
N ASP A 11 22.29 -26.83 18.43
CA ASP A 11 23.52 -26.06 18.43
C ASP A 11 23.28 -24.64 17.91
N PHE A 12 23.76 -23.64 18.65
CA PHE A 12 23.55 -22.24 18.31
C PHE A 12 24.33 -21.81 17.07
N ASN A 13 25.50 -22.39 16.81
CA ASN A 13 26.29 -22.07 15.62
C ASN A 13 25.63 -22.65 14.36
N GLU A 14 25.06 -23.87 14.44
CA GLU A 14 24.28 -24.45 13.34
C GLU A 14 23.04 -23.60 13.01
N LEU A 15 22.38 -23.04 14.03
CA LEU A 15 21.24 -22.14 13.85
C LEU A 15 21.69 -20.82 13.21
N GLU A 16 22.81 -20.25 13.61
CA GLU A 16 23.35 -19.03 13.04
C GLU A 16 23.72 -19.23 11.57
N ASP A 17 24.44 -20.31 11.23
CA ASP A 17 24.78 -20.66 9.86
C ASP A 17 23.55 -20.86 8.99
N PHE A 18 22.50 -21.46 9.53
CA PHE A 18 21.22 -21.63 8.82
C PHE A 18 20.55 -20.26 8.58
N ASN A 19 20.60 -19.37 9.56
CA ASN A 19 20.04 -18.02 9.41
C ASN A 19 20.79 -17.20 8.35
N PHE A 20 22.13 -17.30 8.24
CA PHE A 20 22.86 -16.68 7.15
C PHE A 20 22.39 -17.16 5.78
N LYS A 21 22.18 -18.47 5.60
CA LYS A 21 21.63 -19.03 4.35
C LYS A 21 20.20 -18.53 4.05
N LEU A 22 19.39 -18.33 5.09
CA LEU A 22 18.07 -17.76 4.92
C LEU A 22 18.15 -16.30 4.49
N GLN A 23 19.03 -15.49 5.07
CA GLN A 23 19.24 -14.10 4.67
C GLN A 23 19.69 -13.98 3.21
N GLU A 24 20.63 -14.83 2.76
CA GLU A 24 21.04 -14.90 1.35
C GLU A 24 19.84 -15.21 0.42
N LYS A 25 18.99 -16.17 0.83
CA LYS A 25 17.77 -16.52 0.09
C LYS A 25 16.80 -15.34 0.03
N TYR A 26 16.55 -14.65 1.14
CA TYR A 26 15.64 -13.52 1.18
C TYR A 26 16.15 -12.36 0.33
N ALA A 27 17.43 -12.03 0.42
CA ALA A 27 18.03 -11.00 -0.43
C ALA A 27 17.88 -11.31 -1.92
N LYS A 28 18.02 -12.58 -2.30
CA LYS A 28 17.79 -13.02 -3.68
C LYS A 28 16.32 -12.89 -4.09
N MET A 29 15.38 -13.26 -3.20
CA MET A 29 13.95 -13.10 -3.47
C MET A 29 13.57 -11.62 -3.62
N GLU A 30 14.11 -10.74 -2.78
CA GLU A 30 13.89 -9.30 -2.88
C GLU A 30 14.42 -8.71 -4.20
N ALA A 31 15.51 -9.25 -4.73
CA ALA A 31 16.07 -8.80 -5.99
C ALA A 31 15.35 -9.32 -7.25
N GLU A 32 14.77 -10.53 -7.18
CA GLU A 32 14.32 -11.26 -8.38
C GLU A 32 12.80 -11.48 -8.44
N GLU A 33 12.07 -11.42 -7.29
CA GLU A 33 10.69 -11.91 -7.21
C GLU A 33 9.67 -10.81 -6.90
N VAL A 34 10.06 -9.54 -6.94
CA VAL A 34 9.13 -8.42 -6.77
C VAL A 34 8.27 -8.27 -8.01
N ILE A 35 6.95 -8.42 -7.85
CA ILE A 35 5.99 -8.28 -8.94
C ILE A 35 4.92 -7.27 -8.55
N PHE A 36 4.68 -6.29 -9.40
CA PHE A 36 3.61 -5.29 -9.25
C PHE A 36 3.10 -4.84 -10.61
N GLU A 37 1.94 -4.22 -10.62
CA GLU A 37 1.34 -3.56 -11.79
C GLU A 37 1.17 -2.08 -11.51
N GLU A 38 1.35 -1.27 -12.53
CA GLU A 38 1.10 0.17 -12.48
C GLU A 38 0.00 0.57 -13.46
N TYR A 39 -0.82 1.52 -13.04
CA TYR A 39 -1.84 2.11 -13.86
C TYR A 39 -1.81 3.63 -13.71
N GLN A 40 -1.42 4.33 -14.78
CA GLN A 40 -1.33 5.79 -14.86
C GLN A 40 -0.47 6.43 -13.75
N VAL A 41 0.67 5.82 -13.40
CA VAL A 41 1.55 6.28 -12.32
C VAL A 41 2.57 7.32 -12.77
N GLU A 42 2.96 7.33 -14.06
CA GLU A 42 4.10 8.08 -14.58
C GLU A 42 4.02 9.61 -14.33
N ASP A 43 2.83 10.18 -14.40
CA ASP A 43 2.57 11.61 -14.20
C ASP A 43 1.72 11.90 -12.95
N ALA A 44 1.58 10.91 -12.06
CA ALA A 44 0.69 11.01 -10.92
C ALA A 44 1.30 11.86 -9.80
N ASP A 45 0.48 12.75 -9.23
CA ASP A 45 0.78 13.48 -8.01
C ASP A 45 0.32 12.71 -6.77
N ILE A 46 -0.68 11.82 -6.94
CA ILE A 46 -1.22 10.93 -5.90
C ILE A 46 -1.21 9.48 -6.44
N VAL A 47 -0.66 8.55 -5.69
CA VAL A 47 -0.66 7.12 -6.04
C VAL A 47 -1.43 6.32 -5.00
N LEU A 48 -2.48 5.63 -5.47
CA LEU A 48 -3.17 4.64 -4.66
C LEU A 48 -2.30 3.36 -4.61
N VAL A 49 -2.10 2.80 -3.43
CA VAL A 49 -1.47 1.49 -3.26
C VAL A 49 -2.52 0.51 -2.77
N SER A 50 -2.79 -0.54 -3.53
CA SER A 50 -3.89 -1.45 -3.24
C SER A 50 -3.75 -2.79 -3.94
N PHE A 51 -4.26 -3.86 -3.34
CA PHE A 51 -4.27 -5.21 -3.92
C PHE A 51 -5.64 -5.89 -3.77
N GLY A 52 -5.81 -7.02 -4.44
CA GLY A 52 -7.04 -7.81 -4.36
C GLY A 52 -8.28 -7.06 -4.87
N ILE A 53 -9.39 -7.17 -4.15
CA ILE A 53 -10.66 -6.54 -4.54
C ILE A 53 -10.60 -5.01 -4.42
N SER A 54 -9.87 -4.49 -3.43
CA SER A 54 -9.71 -3.06 -3.22
C SER A 54 -9.08 -2.37 -4.42
N SER A 55 -8.12 -3.04 -5.11
CA SER A 55 -7.45 -2.48 -6.28
C SER A 55 -8.40 -2.28 -7.48
N ARG A 56 -9.47 -3.05 -7.59
CA ARG A 56 -10.48 -2.86 -8.63
C ARG A 56 -11.28 -1.57 -8.41
N ILE A 57 -11.62 -1.30 -7.15
CA ILE A 57 -12.34 -0.08 -6.77
C ILE A 57 -11.39 1.13 -6.89
N ALA A 58 -10.13 0.96 -6.46
CA ALA A 58 -9.10 1.97 -6.59
C ALA A 58 -8.85 2.36 -8.07
N ARG A 59 -8.84 1.40 -9.00
CA ARG A 59 -8.74 1.68 -10.44
C ARG A 59 -9.87 2.57 -10.93
N SER A 60 -11.11 2.30 -10.52
CA SER A 60 -12.25 3.14 -10.87
C SER A 60 -12.14 4.56 -10.27
N ALA A 61 -11.51 4.68 -9.09
CA ALA A 61 -11.24 5.99 -8.50
C ALA A 61 -10.19 6.77 -9.29
N VAL A 62 -9.15 6.10 -9.81
CA VAL A 62 -8.17 6.72 -10.71
C VAL A 62 -8.87 7.29 -11.94
N ASP A 63 -9.69 6.50 -12.63
CA ASP A 63 -10.37 6.93 -13.86
C ASP A 63 -11.25 8.16 -13.59
N LYS A 64 -12.09 8.12 -12.54
CA LYS A 64 -12.97 9.24 -12.18
C LYS A 64 -12.23 10.50 -11.75
N SER A 65 -11.12 10.36 -11.05
CA SER A 65 -10.30 11.51 -10.65
C SER A 65 -9.62 12.15 -11.85
N ARG A 66 -9.14 11.36 -12.79
CA ARG A 66 -8.54 11.85 -14.03
C ARG A 66 -9.53 12.52 -14.96
N GLU A 67 -10.78 12.08 -15.00
CA GLU A 67 -11.87 12.79 -15.71
C GLU A 67 -12.05 14.23 -15.18
N LYS A 68 -11.70 14.47 -13.90
CA LYS A 68 -11.72 15.80 -13.25
C LYS A 68 -10.37 16.53 -13.32
N GLY A 69 -9.39 15.99 -14.03
CA GLY A 69 -8.06 16.60 -14.21
C GLY A 69 -7.09 16.35 -13.05
N ILE A 70 -7.44 15.51 -12.06
CA ILE A 70 -6.58 15.18 -10.94
C ILE A 70 -5.66 14.01 -11.34
N LYS A 71 -4.36 14.21 -11.24
CA LYS A 71 -3.34 13.21 -11.64
C LYS A 71 -3.17 12.13 -10.57
N VAL A 72 -3.98 11.10 -10.66
CA VAL A 72 -3.95 9.95 -9.77
C VAL A 72 -3.47 8.73 -10.54
N GLY A 73 -2.67 7.89 -9.87
CA GLY A 73 -2.23 6.58 -10.36
C GLY A 73 -2.57 5.46 -9.38
N LEU A 74 -2.37 4.21 -9.80
CA LEU A 74 -2.49 3.03 -8.96
C LEU A 74 -1.25 2.16 -9.11
N LEU A 75 -0.60 1.85 -7.99
CA LEU A 75 0.39 0.80 -7.86
C LEU A 75 -0.27 -0.39 -7.16
N ARG A 76 -0.29 -1.53 -7.83
CA ARG A 76 -0.87 -2.77 -7.35
C ARG A 76 0.23 -3.79 -7.06
N PRO A 77 0.65 -4.01 -5.81
CA PRO A 77 1.53 -5.11 -5.49
C PRO A 77 0.85 -6.44 -5.82
N ILE A 78 1.56 -7.31 -6.52
CA ILE A 78 1.19 -8.71 -6.76
C ILE A 78 1.84 -9.57 -5.67
N THR A 79 3.14 -9.35 -5.42
CA THR A 79 3.83 -9.88 -4.25
C THR A 79 3.73 -8.89 -3.09
N LEU A 80 3.38 -9.37 -1.90
CA LEU A 80 3.40 -8.59 -0.66
C LEU A 80 4.69 -8.85 0.13
N SER A 81 5.36 -9.97 -0.14
CA SER A 81 6.69 -10.28 0.36
C SER A 81 7.40 -11.10 -0.72
N PRO A 82 8.39 -10.53 -1.38
CA PRO A 82 8.91 -9.17 -1.21
C PRO A 82 7.96 -8.07 -1.69
N PHE A 83 8.05 -6.90 -1.06
CA PHE A 83 7.24 -5.72 -1.38
C PHE A 83 7.99 -4.79 -2.36
N PRO A 84 7.32 -4.00 -3.22
CA PRO A 84 7.96 -3.11 -4.20
C PRO A 84 8.55 -1.84 -3.55
N VAL A 85 9.48 -2.01 -2.62
CA VAL A 85 10.09 -0.94 -1.82
C VAL A 85 10.77 0.10 -2.69
N ASP A 86 11.62 -0.34 -3.62
CA ASP A 86 12.40 0.57 -4.47
C ASP A 86 11.52 1.47 -5.34
N ARG A 87 10.43 0.91 -5.86
CA ARG A 87 9.50 1.69 -6.70
C ARG A 87 8.73 2.71 -5.88
N ILE A 88 8.27 2.35 -4.70
CA ILE A 88 7.57 3.30 -3.80
C ILE A 88 8.54 4.40 -3.35
N LYS A 89 9.78 4.03 -3.03
CA LYS A 89 10.81 5.01 -2.69
C LYS A 89 11.08 5.98 -3.82
N GLU A 90 11.23 5.49 -5.07
CA GLU A 90 11.42 6.34 -6.25
C GLU A 90 10.27 7.36 -6.43
N LEU A 91 9.03 6.93 -6.28
CA LEU A 91 7.85 7.79 -6.35
C LEU A 91 7.82 8.80 -5.19
N SER A 92 8.19 8.36 -3.99
CA SER A 92 8.30 9.22 -2.82
C SER A 92 9.36 10.32 -3.01
N ASP A 93 10.51 9.98 -3.59
CA ASP A 93 11.59 10.93 -3.90
C ASP A 93 11.15 11.98 -4.94
N LYS A 94 10.14 11.67 -5.78
CA LYS A 94 9.50 12.62 -6.71
C LYS A 94 8.41 13.49 -6.05
N GLY A 95 8.12 13.30 -4.78
CA GLY A 95 7.12 14.08 -4.04
C GLY A 95 5.68 13.55 -4.18
N VAL A 96 5.50 12.32 -4.63
CA VAL A 96 4.17 11.70 -4.74
C VAL A 96 3.58 11.46 -3.36
N SER A 97 2.28 11.77 -3.20
CA SER A 97 1.47 11.38 -2.04
C SER A 97 0.89 9.98 -2.24
N PHE A 98 0.81 9.18 -1.17
CA PHE A 98 0.27 7.82 -1.24
C PHE A 98 -1.02 7.66 -0.46
N ILE A 99 -1.95 6.90 -1.01
CA ILE A 99 -3.16 6.45 -0.30
C ILE A 99 -3.17 4.92 -0.30
N SER A 100 -2.96 4.30 0.86
CA SER A 100 -3.21 2.86 1.01
C SER A 100 -4.71 2.59 1.05
N VAL A 101 -5.18 1.75 0.13
CA VAL A 101 -6.59 1.35 0.03
C VAL A 101 -6.69 -0.13 0.36
N GLU A 102 -7.14 -0.46 1.59
CA GLU A 102 -7.05 -1.82 2.11
C GLU A 102 -8.27 -2.24 2.94
N MET A 103 -8.53 -3.54 2.97
CA MET A 103 -9.57 -4.14 3.82
C MET A 103 -9.00 -4.68 5.15
N SER A 104 -8.03 -3.98 5.69
CA SER A 104 -7.31 -4.26 6.93
C SER A 104 -7.09 -2.97 7.72
N ASN A 105 -6.37 -3.02 8.83
CA ASN A 105 -6.22 -1.87 9.73
C ASN A 105 -4.82 -1.24 9.63
N GLY A 106 -4.40 -0.90 8.41
CA GLY A 106 -3.15 -0.16 8.20
C GLY A 106 -1.90 -1.04 7.98
N GLN A 107 -2.06 -2.35 7.72
CA GLN A 107 -0.93 -3.23 7.45
C GLN A 107 -0.20 -2.81 6.16
N LEU A 108 -0.97 -2.62 5.07
CA LEU A 108 -0.39 -2.13 3.81
C LEU A 108 0.16 -0.70 3.95
N LEU A 109 -0.54 0.16 4.72
CA LEU A 109 -0.04 1.50 5.00
C LEU A 109 1.34 1.46 5.67
N ALA A 110 1.54 0.56 6.64
CA ALA A 110 2.84 0.42 7.32
C ALA A 110 3.96 0.04 6.33
N ASP A 111 3.70 -0.87 5.39
CA ASP A 111 4.65 -1.25 4.35
C ASP A 111 4.95 -0.07 3.40
N VAL A 112 3.92 0.71 3.02
CA VAL A 112 4.09 1.92 2.20
C VAL A 112 4.92 2.97 2.94
N GLN A 113 4.65 3.22 4.22
CA GLN A 113 5.39 4.18 5.05
C GLN A 113 6.85 3.76 5.23
N PHE A 114 7.09 2.48 5.43
CA PHE A 114 8.44 1.94 5.49
C PHE A 114 9.19 2.15 4.18
N ALA A 115 8.56 1.83 3.04
CA ALA A 115 9.15 1.97 1.72
C ALA A 115 9.38 3.43 1.32
N ALA A 116 8.44 4.32 1.64
CA ALA A 116 8.54 5.76 1.37
C ALA A 116 9.51 6.49 2.32
N LEU A 117 9.97 5.85 3.40
CA LEU A 117 10.78 6.43 4.48
C LEU A 117 10.14 7.68 5.11
N LYS A 118 8.81 7.79 5.04
CA LYS A 118 8.06 8.93 5.59
C LYS A 118 6.66 8.50 6.00
N LYS A 119 6.07 9.21 6.95
CA LYS A 119 4.66 9.08 7.35
C LYS A 119 3.78 10.20 6.79
N GLU A 120 4.33 11.40 6.69
CA GLU A 120 3.70 12.52 6.01
C GLU A 120 3.45 12.17 4.54
N ASP A 121 2.39 12.69 3.98
CA ASP A 121 1.92 12.38 2.61
C ASP A 121 1.58 10.90 2.36
N THR A 122 1.34 10.14 3.45
CA THR A 122 0.83 8.77 3.37
C THR A 122 -0.49 8.66 4.14
N TYR A 123 -1.53 8.20 3.47
CA TYR A 123 -2.91 8.23 3.95
C TYR A 123 -3.55 6.85 3.88
N LEU A 124 -4.58 6.63 4.69
CA LEU A 124 -5.32 5.38 4.77
C LEU A 124 -6.78 5.58 4.36
N VAL A 125 -7.26 4.71 3.48
CA VAL A 125 -8.69 4.48 3.24
C VAL A 125 -8.95 3.00 3.45
N ASN A 126 -9.66 2.64 4.52
CA ASN A 126 -9.85 1.25 4.86
C ASN A 126 -11.25 0.91 5.35
N ARG A 127 -11.55 -0.39 5.30
CA ARG A 127 -12.69 -1.03 5.96
C ARG A 127 -12.22 -2.35 6.56
N MET A 128 -12.92 -2.81 7.59
CA MET A 128 -12.59 -4.04 8.31
C MET A 128 -13.84 -4.92 8.49
N GLY A 129 -13.64 -6.15 8.94
CA GLY A 129 -14.73 -7.05 9.32
C GLY A 129 -15.61 -7.50 8.16
N GLY A 130 -15.06 -7.59 6.93
CA GLY A 130 -15.80 -8.02 5.74
C GLY A 130 -16.57 -6.91 5.01
N ASN A 131 -16.55 -5.68 5.53
CA ASN A 131 -17.13 -4.53 4.82
C ASN A 131 -16.24 -4.13 3.62
N LEU A 132 -16.88 -3.86 2.49
CA LEU A 132 -16.18 -3.39 1.29
C LEU A 132 -15.93 -1.88 1.37
N ILE A 133 -14.82 -1.45 0.78
CA ILE A 133 -14.53 -0.03 0.55
C ILE A 133 -15.47 0.48 -0.54
N GLU A 134 -16.03 1.65 -0.35
CA GLU A 134 -16.84 2.30 -1.36
C GLU A 134 -16.01 3.29 -2.18
N LEU A 135 -16.33 3.40 -3.47
CA LEU A 135 -15.64 4.32 -4.39
C LEU A 135 -15.62 5.77 -3.85
N LYS A 136 -16.75 6.22 -3.27
CA LYS A 136 -16.88 7.57 -2.71
C LYS A 136 -15.87 7.85 -1.58
N GLN A 137 -15.48 6.83 -0.79
CA GLN A 137 -14.51 6.99 0.30
C GLN A 137 -13.10 7.26 -0.25
N ILE A 138 -12.74 6.58 -1.34
CA ILE A 138 -11.45 6.80 -2.01
C ILE A 138 -11.44 8.17 -2.68
N LEU A 139 -12.49 8.53 -3.42
CA LEU A 139 -12.61 9.83 -4.07
C LEU A 139 -12.55 10.98 -3.07
N ALA A 140 -13.26 10.87 -1.94
CA ALA A 140 -13.24 11.87 -0.89
C ALA A 140 -11.81 12.14 -0.37
N LYS A 141 -11.00 11.10 -0.17
CA LYS A 141 -9.60 11.26 0.26
C LYS A 141 -8.73 11.86 -0.84
N ILE A 142 -8.91 11.46 -2.09
CA ILE A 142 -8.19 12.04 -3.22
C ILE A 142 -8.48 13.54 -3.33
N TYR A 143 -9.76 13.93 -3.25
CA TYR A 143 -10.17 15.34 -3.40
C TYR A 143 -9.68 16.19 -2.23
N GLU A 144 -9.70 15.66 -1.00
CA GLU A 144 -9.11 16.30 0.17
C GLU A 144 -7.64 16.64 -0.05
N ILE A 145 -6.84 15.68 -0.54
CA ILE A 145 -5.39 15.85 -0.77
C ILE A 145 -5.14 16.81 -1.95
N ALA A 146 -5.94 16.70 -3.01
CA ALA A 146 -5.82 17.53 -4.21
C ALA A 146 -6.36 18.96 -4.02
N GLY A 147 -7.02 19.28 -2.90
CA GLY A 147 -7.71 20.54 -2.69
C GLY A 147 -8.86 20.75 -3.68
N TYR A 148 -9.53 19.69 -4.11
CA TYR A 148 -10.62 19.72 -5.08
C TYR A 148 -11.96 19.68 -4.36
N GLU A 149 -12.85 20.63 -4.65
CA GLU A 149 -14.22 20.66 -4.13
C GLU A 149 -15.17 19.98 -5.11
N ASP A 150 -15.98 19.05 -4.62
CA ASP A 150 -16.98 18.31 -5.40
C ASP A 150 -18.34 18.43 -4.70
N GLU A 151 -19.33 18.96 -5.42
CA GLU A 151 -20.70 19.16 -4.86
C GLU A 151 -21.38 17.83 -4.50
N ASP A 152 -21.00 16.73 -5.15
CA ASP A 152 -21.58 15.40 -4.93
C ASP A 152 -20.90 14.63 -3.76
N ILE A 153 -19.76 15.11 -3.28
CA ILE A 153 -18.99 14.49 -2.19
C ILE A 153 -18.89 15.45 -1.01
N ASP A 154 -19.79 15.27 -0.04
CA ASP A 154 -19.79 16.02 1.19
C ASP A 154 -18.68 15.53 2.13
N LEU A 155 -17.55 16.25 2.14
CA LEU A 155 -16.41 15.96 3.00
C LEU A 155 -16.70 16.17 4.50
N SER A 156 -17.77 16.89 4.85
CA SER A 156 -18.13 17.20 6.24
C SER A 156 -18.75 16.00 6.98
N LYS A 157 -19.36 15.05 6.28
CA LYS A 157 -19.98 13.85 6.87
C LYS A 157 -19.00 12.79 7.34
N ARG A 158 -17.70 13.03 7.14
CA ARG A 158 -16.63 12.10 7.50
C ARG A 158 -16.44 11.94 9.02
N SER A 159 -16.86 12.92 9.83
CA SER A 159 -16.73 12.90 11.29
C SER A 159 -17.69 11.90 11.98
N GLU A 160 -18.73 11.42 11.29
CA GLU A 160 -19.71 10.48 11.84
C GLU A 160 -19.42 9.00 11.48
N GLU A 161 -18.69 8.71 10.41
CA GLU A 161 -18.17 7.37 10.16
C GLU A 161 -16.95 7.15 11.06
N LYS A 162 -17.04 6.21 11.99
CA LYS A 162 -15.98 5.82 12.94
C LYS A 162 -14.63 5.76 12.26
N ALA A 163 -13.84 6.83 12.40
CA ALA A 163 -12.42 6.77 12.07
C ALA A 163 -11.82 5.67 12.94
N SER A 164 -11.12 4.72 12.33
CA SER A 164 -10.25 3.83 13.11
C SER A 164 -9.28 4.71 13.89
N PRO A 165 -9.14 4.52 15.20
CA PRO A 165 -8.14 5.27 15.95
C PRO A 165 -6.78 5.02 15.29
N ASN A 166 -6.01 6.10 15.07
CA ASN A 166 -4.62 5.97 14.64
C ASN A 166 -3.91 5.10 15.68
N ILE A 167 -3.58 3.87 15.33
CA ILE A 167 -2.95 2.88 16.23
C ILE A 167 -1.42 3.03 16.21
N ILE A 168 -0.92 4.01 15.49
CA ILE A 168 0.53 4.24 15.38
C ILE A 168 0.82 5.71 15.71
N ASP A 169 0.90 5.99 17.02
CA ASP A 169 1.66 7.10 17.58
C ASP A 169 3.08 6.63 17.90
#